data_c2b61536faaac6bb532297a23c240a3d
#
_entry.id   c2b61536faaac6bb532297a23c240a3d
#
_cell.length_a   1.000
_cell.length_b   1.000
_cell.length_c   1.000
_cell.angle_alpha   90.00
_cell.angle_beta   90.00
_cell.angle_gamma   90.00
#
_symmetry.space_group_name_H-M   'P 1'
#
loop_
_entity.id
_entity.type
_entity.pdbx_description
1 polymer ?
#
loop_
_entity_poly.entity_id
_entity_poly.type
_entity_poly.pdbx_seq_one_letter_code
_entity_poly.pdbx_strand_id
1 'polypeptide(L)'
;EKLLNPPKSFEELIEKENIKIITQDPRTSTPGFGLLTWIKYIYGNNSSKVWSQLNKNIITYTPGWSEAYGIFLSGNADLVLSYTTSPAYHMMYENTSKYKALIFSEGHYKQNEYALILENSNQQGLAKKFIEFIRTKDIQKEFALKNIMYPYEFENIKEQLPIEFTNVPVPDKTFLFEDKVISLNKEKWIDEWLNAVVE
;
A
#
# COMPACT_ATOMS: atom_id res chain seq x y z
N GLU A 1 -11.73 11.69 10.79
CA GLU A 1 -12.31 12.61 11.80
C GLU A 1 -12.10 12.14 13.24
N LYS A 2 -11.92 10.83 13.49
CA LYS A 2 -11.65 10.31 14.85
C LYS A 2 -10.23 10.61 15.35
N LEU A 3 -9.25 10.75 14.45
CA LEU A 3 -7.85 10.93 14.80
C LEU A 3 -7.49 12.42 14.75
N LEU A 4 -7.50 13.10 15.89
CA LEU A 4 -7.28 14.55 15.96
C LEU A 4 -5.86 14.97 15.56
N ASN A 5 -4.85 14.16 15.82
CA ASN A 5 -3.44 14.41 15.47
C ASN A 5 -2.87 13.15 14.82
N PRO A 6 -3.08 12.96 13.51
CA PRO A 6 -2.56 11.79 12.81
C PRO A 6 -1.02 11.81 12.79
N PRO A 7 -0.36 10.63 12.94
CA PRO A 7 1.09 10.55 12.89
C PRO A 7 1.60 10.91 11.48
N LYS A 8 2.75 11.58 11.43
CA LYS A 8 3.40 12.03 10.19
C LYS A 8 4.69 11.25 9.91
N SER A 9 5.01 10.27 10.75
CA SER A 9 6.19 9.42 10.64
C SER A 9 5.94 8.08 11.32
N PHE A 10 6.78 7.09 11.05
CA PHE A 10 6.76 5.84 11.83
C PHE A 10 7.14 6.06 13.29
N GLU A 11 8.05 6.99 13.56
CA GLU A 11 8.45 7.33 14.92
C GLU A 11 7.24 7.85 15.71
N GLU A 12 6.52 8.84 15.19
CA GLU A 12 5.28 9.33 15.80
C GLU A 12 4.21 8.24 15.94
N LEU A 13 4.11 7.32 14.95
CA LEU A 13 3.16 6.22 15.00
C LEU A 13 3.47 5.22 16.13
N ILE A 14 4.74 4.90 16.31
CA ILE A 14 5.21 3.97 17.35
C ILE A 14 5.04 4.55 18.74
N GLU A 15 5.27 5.84 18.91
CA GLU A 15 5.14 6.56 20.19
C GLU A 15 3.68 6.84 20.58
N LYS A 16 2.76 6.74 19.63
CA LYS A 16 1.36 7.04 19.87
C LYS A 16 0.69 5.93 20.66
N GLU A 17 0.19 6.28 21.83
CA GLU A 17 -0.56 5.36 22.69
C GLU A 17 -2.05 5.28 22.26
N ASN A 18 -2.67 4.14 22.53
CA ASN A 18 -4.11 3.91 22.35
C ASN A 18 -4.62 4.07 20.90
N ILE A 19 -3.76 3.94 19.90
CA ILE A 19 -4.15 3.87 18.50
C ILE A 19 -4.35 2.42 18.07
N LYS A 20 -5.43 2.13 17.38
CA LYS A 20 -5.76 0.79 16.87
C LYS A 20 -5.41 0.70 15.40
N ILE A 21 -4.46 -0.16 15.09
CA ILE A 21 -3.99 -0.37 13.72
C ILE A 21 -4.41 -1.76 13.24
N ILE A 22 -4.87 -1.85 12.00
CA ILE A 22 -5.04 -3.12 11.29
C ILE A 22 -4.05 -3.17 10.13
N THR A 23 -3.37 -4.28 10.02
CA THR A 23 -2.48 -4.55 8.89
C THR A 23 -2.69 -5.97 8.39
N GLN A 24 -2.04 -6.31 7.28
CA GLN A 24 -2.11 -7.63 6.70
C GLN A 24 -0.85 -8.42 7.01
N ASP A 25 -1.00 -9.74 7.04
CA ASP A 25 0.11 -10.67 7.20
C ASP A 25 1.04 -10.61 5.97
N PRO A 26 2.33 -10.32 6.13
CA PRO A 26 3.27 -10.22 5.02
C PRO A 26 3.52 -11.55 4.28
N ARG A 27 3.10 -12.68 4.86
CA ARG A 27 3.23 -14.00 4.23
C ARG A 27 2.15 -14.25 3.19
N THR A 28 0.99 -13.63 3.32
CA THR A 28 -0.21 -13.91 2.51
C THR A 28 -0.71 -12.70 1.73
N SER A 29 -0.27 -11.49 2.07
CA SER A 29 -0.74 -10.24 1.48
C SER A 29 0.38 -9.41 0.87
N THR A 30 0.18 -8.96 -0.36
CA THR A 30 1.12 -8.04 -1.02
C THR A 30 1.27 -6.70 -0.28
N PRO A 31 0.19 -6.01 0.16
CA PRO A 31 0.35 -4.83 1.00
C PRO A 31 1.04 -5.11 2.34
N GLY A 32 0.75 -6.26 2.97
CA GLY A 32 1.44 -6.67 4.20
C GLY A 32 2.95 -6.84 3.98
N PHE A 33 3.35 -7.47 2.89
CA PHE A 33 4.75 -7.57 2.48
C PHE A 33 5.32 -6.19 2.12
N GLY A 34 4.52 -5.31 1.54
CA GLY A 34 4.88 -3.91 1.30
C GLY A 34 5.23 -3.16 2.58
N LEU A 35 4.47 -3.32 3.66
CA LEU A 35 4.79 -2.73 4.96
C LEU A 35 6.07 -3.31 5.57
N LEU A 36 6.26 -4.63 5.45
CA LEU A 36 7.49 -5.30 5.89
C LEU A 36 8.72 -4.69 5.21
N THR A 37 8.68 -4.57 3.89
CA THR A 37 9.77 -4.00 3.10
C THR A 37 9.93 -2.50 3.35
N TRP A 38 8.85 -1.78 3.58
CA TRP A 38 8.88 -0.35 3.92
C TRP A 38 9.65 -0.10 5.23
N ILE A 39 9.27 -0.80 6.31
CA ILE A 39 9.97 -0.70 7.60
C ILE A 39 11.43 -1.17 7.46
N LYS A 40 11.66 -2.24 6.69
CA LYS A 40 13.02 -2.74 6.45
C LYS A 40 13.89 -1.75 5.68
N TYR A 41 13.31 -1.04 4.71
CA TYR A 41 14.04 -0.02 3.94
C TYR A 41 14.49 1.14 4.81
N ILE A 42 13.61 1.63 5.69
CA ILE A 42 13.91 2.79 6.54
C ILE A 42 14.86 2.42 7.69
N TYR A 43 14.60 1.31 8.35
CA TYR A 43 15.27 0.99 9.63
C TYR A 43 16.35 -0.10 9.53
N GLY A 44 16.48 -0.77 8.39
CA GLY A 44 17.51 -1.78 8.17
C GLY A 44 17.54 -2.85 9.26
N ASN A 45 18.66 -2.97 9.98
CA ASN A 45 18.83 -3.95 11.06
C ASN A 45 18.00 -3.64 12.31
N ASN A 46 17.49 -2.43 12.45
CA ASN A 46 16.62 -2.04 13.57
C ASN A 46 15.13 -2.34 13.32
N SER A 47 14.77 -2.92 12.17
CA SER A 47 13.39 -3.20 11.79
C SER A 47 12.63 -4.08 12.81
N SER A 48 13.27 -5.09 13.39
CA SER A 48 12.65 -5.95 14.41
C SER A 48 12.22 -5.14 15.65
N LYS A 49 13.03 -4.20 16.12
CA LYS A 49 12.67 -3.31 17.23
C LYS A 49 11.46 -2.45 16.88
N VAL A 50 11.42 -1.92 15.66
CA VAL A 50 10.27 -1.12 15.18
C VAL A 50 9.01 -1.97 15.14
N TRP A 51 9.10 -3.22 14.66
CA TRP A 51 7.98 -4.16 14.65
C TRP A 51 7.46 -4.47 16.06
N SER A 52 8.32 -4.79 17.02
CA SER A 52 7.92 -5.05 18.41
C SER A 52 7.21 -3.84 19.04
N GLN A 53 7.63 -2.63 18.69
CA GLN A 53 6.97 -1.41 19.16
C GLN A 53 5.61 -1.19 18.47
N LEU A 54 5.56 -1.31 17.15
CA LEU A 54 4.35 -1.11 16.34
C LEU A 54 3.29 -2.16 16.68
N ASN A 55 3.72 -3.40 16.97
CA ASN A 55 2.83 -4.52 17.32
C ASN A 55 1.94 -4.24 18.52
N LYS A 56 2.35 -3.38 19.44
CA LYS A 56 1.53 -2.97 20.61
C LYS A 56 0.24 -2.28 20.21
N ASN A 57 0.23 -1.66 19.05
CA ASN A 57 -0.90 -0.93 18.50
C ASN A 57 -1.67 -1.73 17.43
N ILE A 58 -1.11 -2.85 16.95
CA ILE A 58 -1.75 -3.69 15.93
C ILE A 58 -2.73 -4.64 16.60
N ILE A 59 -4.01 -4.48 16.33
CA ILE A 59 -5.07 -5.30 16.90
C ILE A 59 -5.25 -6.63 16.19
N THR A 60 -4.86 -6.73 14.92
CA THR A 60 -4.89 -7.98 14.15
C THR A 60 -4.07 -7.87 12.87
N TYR A 61 -3.57 -9.03 12.40
CA TYR A 61 -3.00 -9.26 11.07
C TYR A 61 -3.99 -10.07 10.25
N THR A 62 -4.56 -9.49 9.20
CA THR A 62 -5.52 -10.19 8.34
C THR A 62 -4.83 -10.94 7.20
N PRO A 63 -5.46 -11.98 6.63
CA PRO A 63 -4.89 -12.69 5.49
C PRO A 63 -4.75 -11.82 4.24
N GLY A 64 -5.66 -10.85 4.04
CA GLY A 64 -5.69 -10.00 2.87
C GLY A 64 -6.14 -8.58 3.15
N TRP A 65 -6.08 -7.74 2.11
CA TRP A 65 -6.45 -6.33 2.19
C TRP A 65 -7.95 -6.11 2.46
N SER A 66 -8.81 -6.90 1.82
CA SER A 66 -10.26 -6.73 1.91
C SER A 66 -10.78 -6.90 3.33
N GLU A 67 -10.25 -7.90 4.06
CA GLU A 67 -10.64 -8.16 5.45
C GLU A 67 -10.17 -7.01 6.35
N ALA A 68 -8.91 -6.55 6.20
CA ALA A 68 -8.39 -5.41 6.96
C ALA A 68 -9.24 -4.16 6.74
N TYR A 69 -9.54 -3.87 5.48
CA TYR A 69 -10.28 -2.68 5.10
C TYR A 69 -11.74 -2.73 5.61
N GLY A 70 -12.38 -3.91 5.55
CA GLY A 70 -13.73 -4.13 6.10
C GLY A 70 -13.80 -3.88 7.60
N ILE A 71 -12.81 -4.35 8.38
CA ILE A 71 -12.74 -4.11 9.83
C ILE A 71 -12.54 -2.60 10.12
N PHE A 72 -11.69 -1.93 9.35
CA PHE A 72 -11.51 -0.48 9.46
C PHE A 72 -12.80 0.30 9.16
N LEU A 73 -13.50 -0.03 8.07
CA LEU A 73 -14.76 0.61 7.69
C LEU A 73 -15.86 0.41 8.73
N SER A 74 -15.87 -0.71 9.45
CA SER A 74 -16.80 -0.96 10.57
C SER A 74 -16.49 -0.13 11.83
N GLY A 75 -15.40 0.67 11.81
CA GLY A 75 -15.02 1.58 12.89
C GLY A 75 -14.28 0.92 14.06
N ASN A 76 -13.79 -0.31 13.88
CA ASN A 76 -13.07 -1.06 14.92
C ASN A 76 -11.58 -0.71 14.99
N ALA A 77 -11.05 0.07 14.04
CA ALA A 77 -9.68 0.57 14.01
C ALA A 77 -9.62 2.04 13.64
N ASP A 78 -8.53 2.69 14.03
CA ASP A 78 -8.22 4.09 13.70
C ASP A 78 -7.42 4.19 12.41
N LEU A 79 -6.56 3.21 12.16
CA LEU A 79 -5.71 3.12 10.98
C LEU A 79 -5.80 1.72 10.35
N VAL A 80 -5.68 1.70 9.04
CA VAL A 80 -5.51 0.48 8.24
C VAL A 80 -4.38 0.67 7.24
N LEU A 81 -3.57 -0.37 7.05
CA LEU A 81 -2.63 -0.39 5.94
C LEU A 81 -3.40 -0.46 4.62
N SER A 82 -3.21 0.54 3.76
CA SER A 82 -3.87 0.63 2.47
C SER A 82 -3.03 1.49 1.51
N TYR A 83 -3.58 1.82 0.36
CA TYR A 83 -2.93 2.66 -0.65
C TYR A 83 -3.27 4.14 -0.43
N THR A 84 -2.36 5.03 -0.80
CA THR A 84 -2.58 6.48 -0.72
C THR A 84 -3.76 6.96 -1.55
N THR A 85 -4.14 6.19 -2.57
CA THR A 85 -5.29 6.44 -3.44
C THR A 85 -6.63 5.98 -2.86
N SER A 86 -6.65 5.15 -1.81
CA SER A 86 -7.89 4.60 -1.25
C SER A 86 -8.95 5.64 -0.88
N PRO A 87 -8.62 6.85 -0.36
CA PRO A 87 -9.62 7.87 -0.09
C PRO A 87 -10.39 8.35 -1.32
N ALA A 88 -9.79 8.27 -2.53
CA ALA A 88 -10.46 8.67 -3.76
C ALA A 88 -11.73 7.84 -4.03
N TYR A 89 -11.70 6.53 -3.72
CA TYR A 89 -12.87 5.67 -3.83
C TYR A 89 -14.06 6.25 -3.07
N HIS A 90 -13.86 6.58 -1.81
CA HIS A 90 -14.92 7.10 -0.93
C HIS A 90 -15.42 8.47 -1.38
N MET A 91 -14.51 9.33 -1.88
CA MET A 91 -14.91 10.63 -2.41
C MET A 91 -15.72 10.50 -3.71
N MET A 92 -15.29 9.63 -4.63
CA MET A 92 -15.94 9.46 -5.94
C MET A 92 -17.26 8.69 -5.87
N TYR A 93 -17.33 7.63 -5.07
CA TYR A 93 -18.45 6.68 -5.11
C TYR A 93 -19.37 6.74 -3.89
N GLU A 94 -18.88 7.23 -2.76
CA GLU A 94 -19.64 7.33 -1.52
C GLU A 94 -19.89 8.79 -1.08
N ASN A 95 -19.41 9.76 -1.85
CA ASN A 95 -19.54 11.20 -1.57
C ASN A 95 -19.11 11.56 -0.14
N THR A 96 -17.99 10.99 0.32
CA THR A 96 -17.46 11.24 1.67
C THR A 96 -15.95 11.45 1.66
N SER A 97 -15.49 12.45 2.41
CA SER A 97 -14.07 12.80 2.61
C SER A 97 -13.53 12.46 4.01
N LYS A 98 -14.27 11.63 4.77
CA LYS A 98 -13.90 11.29 6.15
C LYS A 98 -12.64 10.42 6.27
N TYR A 99 -12.27 9.69 5.22
CA TYR A 99 -11.07 8.87 5.16
C TYR A 99 -9.93 9.62 4.53
N LYS A 100 -8.73 9.48 5.09
CA LYS A 100 -7.54 10.20 4.62
C LYS A 100 -6.35 9.26 4.57
N ALA A 101 -5.49 9.44 3.56
CA ALA A 101 -4.18 8.81 3.54
C ALA A 101 -3.21 9.61 4.42
N LEU A 102 -2.42 8.91 5.21
CA LEU A 102 -1.30 9.49 5.95
C LEU A 102 -0.06 9.47 5.10
N ILE A 103 0.65 10.59 5.04
CA ILE A 103 1.92 10.69 4.33
C ILE A 103 3.03 10.87 5.37
N PHE A 104 3.97 9.93 5.36
CA PHE A 104 5.08 9.90 6.32
C PHE A 104 6.31 10.61 5.77
N SER A 105 6.98 11.33 6.64
CA SER A 105 8.14 12.17 6.30
C SER A 105 9.34 11.37 5.80
N GLU A 106 9.47 10.10 6.20
CA GLU A 106 10.52 9.20 5.75
C GLU A 106 10.38 8.82 4.27
N GLY A 107 9.19 9.01 3.70
CA GLY A 107 8.81 8.57 2.36
C GLY A 107 8.00 7.28 2.40
N HIS A 108 7.51 6.84 1.23
CA HIS A 108 6.62 5.70 1.09
C HIS A 108 7.22 4.59 0.23
N TYR A 109 6.93 3.35 0.60
CA TYR A 109 7.27 2.21 -0.23
C TYR A 109 6.33 2.17 -1.45
N LYS A 110 6.93 2.16 -2.65
CA LYS A 110 6.20 2.11 -3.92
C LYS A 110 5.90 0.66 -4.29
N GLN A 111 4.66 0.37 -4.61
CA GLN A 111 4.25 -0.89 -5.21
C GLN A 111 3.95 -0.68 -6.69
N ASN A 112 4.56 -1.48 -7.55
CA ASN A 112 4.27 -1.50 -8.99
C ASN A 112 3.51 -2.77 -9.33
N GLU A 113 2.51 -2.65 -10.21
CA GLU A 113 1.82 -3.79 -10.82
C GLU A 113 2.34 -3.99 -12.25
N TYR A 114 2.55 -5.24 -12.63
CA TYR A 114 3.12 -5.62 -13.92
C TYR A 114 2.23 -6.61 -14.66
N ALA A 115 2.08 -6.42 -15.96
CA ALA A 115 1.54 -7.43 -16.85
C ALA A 115 2.70 -8.11 -17.60
N LEU A 116 2.79 -9.43 -17.55
CA LEU A 116 3.87 -10.21 -18.13
C LEU A 116 3.33 -11.21 -19.15
N ILE A 117 4.10 -11.45 -20.21
CA ILE A 117 3.82 -12.50 -21.17
C ILE A 117 4.65 -13.73 -20.79
N LEU A 118 3.97 -14.85 -20.55
CA LEU A 118 4.64 -16.10 -20.26
C LEU A 118 5.41 -16.58 -21.50
N GLU A 119 6.66 -17.01 -21.32
CA GLU A 119 7.54 -17.47 -22.41
C GLU A 119 6.90 -18.63 -23.19
N ASN A 120 6.25 -19.55 -22.51
CA ASN A 120 5.60 -20.73 -23.11
C ASN A 120 4.17 -20.48 -23.60
N SER A 121 3.73 -19.22 -23.69
CA SER A 121 2.40 -18.89 -24.22
C SER A 121 2.32 -19.20 -25.72
N ASN A 122 1.32 -19.97 -26.12
CA ASN A 122 0.99 -20.24 -27.52
C ASN A 122 0.35 -19.03 -28.22
N GLN A 123 0.05 -17.96 -27.49
CA GLN A 123 -0.65 -16.75 -27.97
C GLN A 123 0.19 -15.48 -27.75
N GLN A 124 1.49 -15.57 -27.92
CA GLN A 124 2.39 -14.42 -27.68
C GLN A 124 2.04 -13.17 -28.48
N GLY A 125 1.61 -13.35 -29.74
CA GLY A 125 1.19 -12.22 -30.59
C GLY A 125 -0.06 -11.52 -30.06
N LEU A 126 -1.04 -12.28 -29.55
CA LEU A 126 -2.25 -11.74 -28.92
C LEU A 126 -1.93 -11.07 -27.57
N ALA A 127 -1.05 -11.70 -26.78
CA ALA A 127 -0.60 -11.15 -25.49
C ALA A 127 0.12 -9.79 -25.67
N LYS A 128 0.96 -9.65 -26.70
CA LYS A 128 1.58 -8.34 -27.03
C LYS A 128 0.53 -7.28 -27.35
N LYS A 129 -0.44 -7.61 -28.23
CA LYS A 129 -1.54 -6.69 -28.55
C LYS A 129 -2.37 -6.31 -27.32
N PHE A 130 -2.58 -7.26 -26.40
CA PHE A 130 -3.26 -6.98 -25.14
C PHE A 130 -2.47 -6.00 -24.28
N ILE A 131 -1.14 -6.16 -24.14
CA ILE A 131 -0.30 -5.21 -23.40
C ILE A 131 -0.32 -3.83 -24.06
N GLU A 132 -0.27 -3.76 -25.40
CA GLU A 132 -0.40 -2.49 -26.12
C GLU A 132 -1.77 -1.83 -25.84
N PHE A 133 -2.85 -2.62 -25.87
CA PHE A 133 -4.20 -2.15 -25.57
C PHE A 133 -4.34 -1.61 -24.15
N ILE A 134 -3.87 -2.34 -23.12
CA ILE A 134 -3.97 -1.88 -21.74
C ILE A 134 -3.12 -0.64 -21.44
N ARG A 135 -2.14 -0.31 -22.26
CA ARG A 135 -1.33 0.91 -22.16
C ARG A 135 -1.99 2.13 -22.81
N THR A 136 -3.11 1.97 -23.53
CA THR A 136 -3.82 3.11 -24.11
C THR A 136 -4.39 4.02 -23.01
N LYS A 137 -4.49 5.32 -23.31
CA LYS A 137 -4.97 6.33 -22.33
C LYS A 137 -6.36 6.01 -21.77
N ASP A 138 -7.26 5.54 -22.61
CA ASP A 138 -8.62 5.20 -22.22
C ASP A 138 -8.64 4.05 -21.22
N ILE A 139 -7.84 2.99 -21.45
CA ILE A 139 -7.77 1.85 -20.53
C ILE A 139 -7.02 2.24 -19.25
N GLN A 140 -5.99 3.05 -19.32
CA GLN A 140 -5.30 3.54 -18.15
C GLN A 140 -6.20 4.42 -17.25
N LYS A 141 -7.11 5.17 -17.85
CA LYS A 141 -8.16 5.88 -17.12
C LYS A 141 -9.11 4.91 -16.40
N GLU A 142 -9.54 3.84 -17.07
CA GLU A 142 -10.38 2.81 -16.46
C GLU A 142 -9.66 2.13 -15.27
N PHE A 143 -8.36 1.85 -15.38
CA PHE A 143 -7.57 1.33 -14.25
C PHE A 143 -7.56 2.30 -13.07
N ALA A 144 -7.31 3.58 -13.32
CA ALA A 144 -7.35 4.58 -12.26
C ALA A 144 -8.72 4.60 -11.54
N LEU A 145 -9.80 4.56 -12.29
CA LEU A 145 -11.15 4.68 -11.74
C LEU A 145 -11.68 3.39 -11.10
N LYS A 146 -11.30 2.21 -11.61
CA LYS A 146 -11.83 0.92 -11.14
C LYS A 146 -10.91 0.20 -10.16
N ASN A 147 -9.61 0.31 -10.38
CA ASN A 147 -8.60 -0.29 -9.49
C ASN A 147 -8.12 0.69 -8.40
N ILE A 148 -8.46 1.97 -8.54
CA ILE A 148 -8.07 3.03 -7.60
C ILE A 148 -6.55 3.07 -7.39
N MET A 149 -5.82 2.91 -8.46
CA MET A 149 -4.36 2.94 -8.49
C MET A 149 -3.87 3.97 -9.50
N TYR A 150 -2.68 4.55 -9.25
CA TYR A 150 -2.07 5.45 -10.23
C TYR A 150 -1.80 4.70 -11.53
N PRO A 151 -2.34 5.19 -12.66
CA PRO A 151 -2.12 4.56 -13.96
C PRO A 151 -0.69 4.75 -14.45
N TYR A 152 -0.28 3.92 -15.39
CA TYR A 152 0.94 4.14 -16.14
C TYR A 152 0.91 5.53 -16.83
N GLU A 153 1.99 6.29 -16.73
CA GLU A 153 2.06 7.67 -17.24
C GLU A 153 0.96 8.60 -16.66
N PHE A 154 0.75 8.55 -15.34
CA PHE A 154 -0.27 9.33 -14.63
C PHE A 154 -0.33 10.80 -15.06
N GLU A 155 0.83 11.48 -15.19
CA GLU A 155 0.89 12.89 -15.57
C GLU A 155 0.28 13.18 -16.97
N ASN A 156 0.29 12.20 -17.87
CA ASN A 156 -0.26 12.35 -19.22
C ASN A 156 -1.79 12.26 -19.29
N ILE A 157 -2.43 11.77 -18.23
CA ILE A 157 -3.88 11.56 -18.20
C ILE A 157 -4.56 12.18 -16.99
N LYS A 158 -3.84 12.77 -16.05
CA LYS A 158 -4.40 13.28 -14.80
C LYS A 158 -5.50 14.32 -14.99
N GLU A 159 -5.42 15.15 -16.04
CA GLU A 159 -6.46 16.13 -16.37
C GLU A 159 -7.79 15.49 -16.82
N GLN A 160 -7.77 14.21 -17.18
CA GLN A 160 -8.96 13.44 -17.56
C GLN A 160 -9.55 12.64 -16.39
N LEU A 161 -8.89 12.67 -15.24
CA LEU A 161 -9.33 11.99 -14.02
C LEU A 161 -10.18 12.93 -13.14
N PRO A 162 -11.13 12.39 -12.36
CA PRO A 162 -11.90 13.18 -11.42
C PRO A 162 -11.00 13.90 -10.41
N ILE A 163 -11.45 15.08 -9.98
CA ILE A 163 -10.73 15.89 -9.00
C ILE A 163 -10.53 15.15 -7.66
N GLU A 164 -11.46 14.29 -7.29
CA GLU A 164 -11.40 13.45 -6.10
C GLU A 164 -10.21 12.49 -6.16
N PHE A 165 -9.88 11.99 -7.35
CA PHE A 165 -8.73 11.11 -7.55
C PHE A 165 -7.42 11.91 -7.57
N THR A 166 -7.40 13.06 -8.21
CA THR A 166 -6.18 13.87 -8.37
C THR A 166 -5.82 14.65 -7.12
N ASN A 167 -6.76 14.85 -6.19
CA ASN A 167 -6.55 15.56 -4.93
C ASN A 167 -6.10 14.65 -3.76
N VAL A 168 -5.94 13.33 -3.97
CA VAL A 168 -5.34 12.50 -2.94
C VAL A 168 -3.86 12.88 -2.75
N PRO A 169 -3.35 12.86 -1.51
CA PRO A 169 -1.97 13.26 -1.27
C PRO A 169 -0.98 12.28 -1.90
N VAL A 170 0.01 12.81 -2.59
CA VAL A 170 1.11 12.05 -3.19
C VAL A 170 2.34 12.19 -2.31
N PRO A 171 3.02 11.11 -1.93
CA PRO A 171 4.26 11.19 -1.18
C PRO A 171 5.36 11.93 -1.96
N ASP A 172 6.07 12.86 -1.31
CA ASP A 172 7.20 13.57 -1.92
C ASP A 172 8.38 12.64 -2.23
N LYS A 173 8.51 11.56 -1.42
CA LYS A 173 9.56 10.56 -1.56
C LYS A 173 8.94 9.18 -1.68
N THR A 174 9.38 8.45 -2.69
CA THR A 174 9.02 7.03 -2.84
C THR A 174 10.29 6.21 -3.08
N PHE A 175 10.26 4.96 -2.62
CA PHE A 175 11.36 4.02 -2.81
C PHE A 175 10.84 2.59 -2.96
N LEU A 176 11.69 1.73 -3.45
CA LEU A 176 11.51 0.29 -3.50
C LEU A 176 12.89 -0.39 -3.47
N PHE A 177 12.91 -1.63 -3.04
CA PHE A 177 14.10 -2.46 -3.22
C PHE A 177 14.19 -2.98 -4.65
N GLU A 178 15.40 -3.24 -5.10
CA GLU A 178 15.61 -4.04 -6.30
C GLU A 178 15.05 -5.47 -6.11
N ASP A 179 14.47 -6.04 -7.16
CA ASP A 179 13.86 -7.38 -7.11
C ASP A 179 14.82 -8.46 -6.62
N LYS A 180 16.10 -8.36 -6.99
CA LYS A 180 17.15 -9.26 -6.51
C LYS A 180 17.33 -9.20 -5.01
N VAL A 181 17.27 -8.00 -4.41
CA VAL A 181 17.41 -7.82 -2.95
C VAL A 181 16.22 -8.46 -2.25
N ILE A 182 15.00 -8.25 -2.76
CA ILE A 182 13.79 -8.86 -2.22
C ILE A 182 13.89 -10.38 -2.31
N SER A 183 14.21 -10.93 -3.49
CA SER A 183 14.30 -12.37 -3.72
C SER A 183 15.28 -13.08 -2.77
N LEU A 184 16.41 -12.45 -2.49
CA LEU A 184 17.45 -13.02 -1.62
C LEU A 184 17.12 -12.91 -0.12
N ASN A 185 16.24 -11.99 0.28
CA ASN A 185 16.04 -11.68 1.69
C ASN A 185 14.62 -11.90 2.19
N LYS A 186 13.66 -12.19 1.33
CA LYS A 186 12.23 -12.29 1.65
C LYS A 186 11.95 -13.20 2.85
N GLU A 187 12.45 -14.43 2.82
CA GLU A 187 12.23 -15.40 3.89
C GLU A 187 12.85 -14.92 5.21
N LYS A 188 14.10 -14.47 5.17
CA LYS A 188 14.77 -13.92 6.34
C LYS A 188 14.00 -12.74 6.96
N TRP A 189 13.49 -11.82 6.15
CA TRP A 189 12.74 -10.67 6.66
C TRP A 189 11.39 -11.07 7.26
N ILE A 190 10.74 -12.09 6.70
CA ILE A 190 9.52 -12.67 7.27
C ILE A 190 9.81 -13.29 8.63
N ASP A 191 10.90 -14.06 8.76
CA ASP A 191 11.30 -14.68 10.03
C ASP A 191 11.64 -13.61 11.08
N GLU A 192 12.38 -12.56 10.70
CA GLU A 192 12.69 -11.42 11.58
C GLU A 192 11.41 -10.73 12.09
N TRP A 193 10.41 -10.57 11.20
CA TRP A 193 9.11 -10.02 11.56
C TRP A 193 8.36 -10.96 12.51
N LEU A 194 8.24 -12.24 12.17
CA LEU A 194 7.56 -13.23 13.02
C LEU A 194 8.11 -13.23 14.45
N ASN A 195 9.42 -13.28 14.60
CA ASN A 195 10.07 -13.24 15.90
C ASN A 195 9.73 -11.95 16.66
N ALA A 196 9.66 -10.82 15.97
CA ALA A 196 9.38 -9.53 16.58
C ALA A 196 7.92 -9.32 17.02
N VAL A 197 6.96 -10.03 16.41
CA VAL A 197 5.51 -9.84 16.71
C VAL A 197 4.93 -10.94 17.61
N VAL A 198 5.64 -12.06 17.81
CA VAL A 198 5.21 -13.19 18.67
C VAL A 198 5.76 -13.04 20.09
N GLU A 199 6.87 -12.32 20.28
CA GLU A 199 7.42 -11.96 21.60
C GLU A 199 6.57 -10.86 22.26
#